data_095d8dedc68fe1e0b7b38c11de3b41d1
#
_entry.id   095d8dedc68fe1e0b7b38c11de3b41d1
#
_cell.length_a   1.000
_cell.length_b   1.000
_cell.length_c   1.000
_cell.angle_alpha   90.00
_cell.angle_beta   90.00
_cell.angle_gamma   90.00
#
_symmetry.space_group_name_H-M   'P 1'
#
loop_
_entity.id
_entity.type
_entity.pdbx_description
1 polymer ?
#
loop_
_entity_poly.entity_id
_entity_poly.type
_entity_poly.pdbx_seq_one_letter_code
_entity_poly.pdbx_strand_id
1 'polypeptide(L)'
;MKWKTLQHNGILFPPEYESIGIRIKINGQNIDLTLDQEEMIYQWSKKKDAPKPGTTEKYIEDPIFQKNFVLDFARTFSGKLKGLKYTDIDFTQPYKLVDKEKEVKELMTKEEKKALAAERKKIREEMKVGYGKAVMDGKEVDIANYMAEPPGIFMGRGEHPMRGRFKPRVTAKDVTLNLGKEAKIPEGKWGKIVHDKDSMWIASWMDVLTQKRKYVWLADTAGIKQERDQAKYDKAIRLAKEIENVRVHIAKDMQSKEHKTKRIATACYLIYRTA
;
A
#
# COMPACT_ATOMS: atom_id res chain seq x y z
N MET A 1 13.56 -14.85 19.01
CA MET A 1 14.38 -14.64 17.79
C MET A 1 13.81 -15.49 16.67
N LYS A 2 13.53 -14.88 15.51
CA LYS A 2 12.88 -15.52 14.36
C LYS A 2 13.86 -15.92 13.26
N TRP A 3 15.02 -15.29 13.24
CA TRP A 3 16.10 -15.55 12.31
C TRP A 3 17.45 -15.13 12.94
N LYS A 4 18.53 -15.69 12.45
CA LYS A 4 19.92 -15.34 12.84
C LYS A 4 20.55 -14.39 11.83
N THR A 5 20.38 -14.70 10.54
CA THR A 5 20.89 -13.92 9.42
C THR A 5 19.75 -13.55 8.48
N LEU A 6 19.76 -12.32 7.93
CA LEU A 6 18.78 -11.84 6.95
C LEU A 6 19.49 -10.91 5.96
N GLN A 7 19.45 -11.26 4.69
CA GLN A 7 20.01 -10.50 3.57
C GLN A 7 18.95 -10.33 2.49
N HIS A 8 18.81 -9.12 1.95
CA HIS A 8 17.96 -8.81 0.79
C HIS A 8 18.43 -7.52 0.10
N ASN A 9 17.93 -7.25 -1.09
CA ASN A 9 18.33 -6.09 -1.91
C ASN A 9 17.47 -4.83 -1.67
N GLY A 10 16.78 -4.74 -0.55
CA GLY A 10 15.86 -3.64 -0.28
C GLY A 10 14.49 -3.85 -0.93
N ILE A 11 13.88 -2.77 -1.39
CA ILE A 11 12.61 -2.76 -2.10
C ILE A 11 12.73 -2.00 -3.41
N LEU A 12 11.89 -2.34 -4.37
CA LEU A 12 11.76 -1.63 -5.63
C LEU A 12 10.87 -0.39 -5.46
N PHE A 13 11.29 0.71 -6.05
CA PHE A 13 10.46 1.92 -6.15
C PHE A 13 9.79 1.98 -7.51
N PRO A 14 8.58 2.56 -7.62
CA PRO A 14 7.97 2.87 -8.90
C PRO A 14 8.89 3.78 -9.73
N PRO A 15 8.91 3.63 -11.07
CA PRO A 15 9.70 4.49 -11.93
C PRO A 15 9.37 5.97 -11.69
N GLU A 16 10.35 6.83 -11.89
CA GLU A 16 10.14 8.28 -11.82
C GLU A 16 9.14 8.72 -12.88
N TYR A 17 8.44 9.82 -12.60
CA TYR A 17 7.51 10.39 -13.57
C TYR A 17 8.28 11.10 -14.66
N GLU A 18 7.94 10.79 -15.90
CA GLU A 18 8.44 11.49 -17.07
C GLU A 18 7.35 12.43 -17.59
N SER A 19 7.73 13.67 -17.90
CA SER A 19 6.78 14.67 -18.41
C SER A 19 6.15 14.21 -19.73
N ILE A 20 4.84 14.31 -19.79
CA ILE A 20 4.05 14.09 -21.01
C ILE A 20 3.48 15.38 -21.59
N GLY A 21 3.97 16.54 -21.10
CA GLY A 21 3.59 17.86 -21.60
C GLY A 21 2.22 18.33 -21.16
N ILE A 22 1.80 18.00 -19.94
CA ILE A 22 0.55 18.50 -19.35
C ILE A 22 0.65 20.01 -19.14
N ARG A 23 -0.39 20.71 -19.58
CA ARG A 23 -0.55 22.14 -19.38
C ARG A 23 -1.91 22.42 -18.76
N ILE A 24 -1.93 23.28 -17.75
CA ILE A 24 -3.16 23.74 -17.12
C ILE A 24 -3.22 25.27 -17.12
N LYS A 25 -4.42 25.79 -16.95
CA LYS A 25 -4.61 27.20 -16.61
C LYS A 25 -5.20 27.33 -15.22
N ILE A 26 -4.74 28.32 -14.48
CA ILE A 26 -5.33 28.71 -13.21
C ILE A 26 -5.80 30.14 -13.33
N ASN A 27 -7.09 30.40 -13.10
CA ASN A 27 -7.72 31.70 -13.34
C ASN A 27 -7.43 32.25 -14.75
N GLY A 28 -7.45 31.35 -15.76
CA GLY A 28 -7.21 31.69 -17.16
C GLY A 28 -5.75 31.88 -17.56
N GLN A 29 -4.80 31.86 -16.61
CA GLN A 29 -3.36 32.00 -16.88
C GLN A 29 -2.68 30.64 -17.00
N ASN A 30 -1.81 30.49 -18.00
CA ASN A 30 -0.98 29.29 -18.14
C ASN A 30 -0.01 29.17 -16.95
N ILE A 31 0.12 27.95 -16.43
CA ILE A 31 1.01 27.66 -15.30
C ILE A 31 2.08 26.66 -15.75
N ASP A 32 3.33 26.98 -15.50
CA ASP A 32 4.44 26.05 -15.66
C ASP A 32 4.47 25.11 -14.46
N LEU A 33 4.39 23.81 -14.73
CA LEU A 33 4.33 22.76 -13.73
C LEU A 33 5.72 22.14 -13.52
N THR A 34 6.06 21.87 -12.27
CA THR A 34 7.16 20.94 -11.96
C THR A 34 6.72 19.50 -12.28
N LEU A 35 7.66 18.55 -12.37
CA LEU A 35 7.34 17.14 -12.62
C LEU A 35 6.36 16.57 -11.58
N ASP A 36 6.55 16.90 -10.31
CA ASP A 36 5.64 16.46 -9.24
C ASP A 36 4.23 17.06 -9.40
N GLN A 37 4.13 18.31 -9.78
CA GLN A 37 2.85 18.97 -10.04
C GLN A 37 2.15 18.39 -11.26
N GLU A 38 2.91 18.11 -12.31
CA GLU A 38 2.40 17.48 -13.53
C GLU A 38 1.91 16.05 -13.22
N GLU A 39 2.67 15.28 -12.46
CA GLU A 39 2.24 13.94 -12.00
C GLU A 39 0.93 14.01 -11.20
N MET A 40 0.77 14.99 -10.30
CA MET A 40 -0.47 15.18 -9.55
C MET A 40 -1.67 15.43 -10.49
N ILE A 41 -1.52 16.33 -11.47
CA ILE A 41 -2.58 16.62 -12.46
C ILE A 41 -2.87 15.39 -13.32
N TYR A 42 -1.85 14.64 -13.73
CA TYR A 42 -2.04 13.40 -14.49
C TYR A 42 -2.81 12.35 -13.70
N GLN A 43 -2.44 12.13 -12.44
CA GLN A 43 -3.15 11.18 -11.57
C GLN A 43 -4.60 11.61 -11.31
N TRP A 44 -4.84 12.92 -11.19
CA TRP A 44 -6.20 13.48 -11.11
C TRP A 44 -6.99 13.17 -12.39
N SER A 45 -6.42 13.49 -13.53
CA SER A 45 -7.09 13.34 -14.82
C SER A 45 -7.48 11.89 -15.13
N LYS A 46 -6.69 10.93 -14.67
CA LYS A 46 -7.04 9.50 -14.75
C LYS A 46 -8.29 9.11 -13.95
N LYS A 47 -8.73 9.96 -13.01
CA LYS A 47 -9.91 9.69 -12.18
C LYS A 47 -11.19 10.31 -12.72
N LYS A 48 -11.14 11.07 -13.84
CA LYS A 48 -12.29 11.80 -14.37
C LYS A 48 -13.53 10.93 -14.62
N ASP A 49 -13.33 9.66 -15.00
CA ASP A 49 -14.43 8.73 -15.28
C ASP A 49 -14.57 7.64 -14.21
N ALA A 50 -13.81 7.72 -13.11
CA ALA A 50 -13.87 6.72 -12.06
C ALA A 50 -15.18 6.84 -11.26
N PRO A 51 -16.08 5.83 -11.28
CA PRO A 51 -17.31 5.86 -10.50
C PRO A 51 -17.01 5.60 -9.02
N LYS A 52 -17.82 6.16 -8.14
CA LYS A 52 -17.86 5.77 -6.74
C LYS A 52 -18.50 4.37 -6.62
N PRO A 53 -18.00 3.50 -5.74
CA PRO A 53 -18.56 2.16 -5.57
C PRO A 53 -20.07 2.19 -5.25
N GLY A 54 -20.86 1.46 -6.05
CA GLY A 54 -22.31 1.35 -5.84
C GLY A 54 -23.14 2.55 -6.29
N THR A 55 -22.55 3.51 -7.01
CA THR A 55 -23.25 4.70 -7.53
C THR A 55 -22.86 4.97 -8.97
N THR A 56 -23.60 5.86 -9.64
CA THR A 56 -23.26 6.42 -10.96
C THR A 56 -22.42 7.69 -10.86
N GLU A 57 -22.27 8.26 -9.64
CA GLU A 57 -21.51 9.47 -9.41
C GLU A 57 -20.01 9.21 -9.63
N LYS A 58 -19.32 10.18 -10.22
CA LYS A 58 -17.86 10.13 -10.39
C LYS A 58 -17.15 10.71 -9.17
N TYR A 59 -15.97 10.19 -8.85
CA TYR A 59 -15.16 10.74 -7.76
C TYR A 59 -14.82 12.21 -7.94
N ILE A 60 -14.57 12.67 -9.18
CA ILE A 60 -14.25 14.07 -9.47
C ILE A 60 -15.43 15.04 -9.26
N GLU A 61 -16.64 14.54 -9.10
CA GLU A 61 -17.86 15.32 -8.79
C GLU A 61 -18.04 15.51 -7.28
N ASP A 62 -17.32 14.77 -6.45
CA ASP A 62 -17.39 14.84 -4.99
C ASP A 62 -16.68 16.11 -4.47
N PRO A 63 -17.38 17.02 -3.78
CA PRO A 63 -16.80 18.26 -3.28
C PRO A 63 -15.64 18.06 -2.30
N ILE A 64 -15.66 16.98 -1.49
CA ILE A 64 -14.57 16.68 -0.56
C ILE A 64 -13.35 16.16 -1.31
N PHE A 65 -13.58 15.32 -2.33
CA PHE A 65 -12.52 14.82 -3.20
C PHE A 65 -11.80 15.96 -3.93
N GLN A 66 -12.56 16.88 -4.52
CA GLN A 66 -12.05 18.09 -5.17
C GLN A 66 -11.27 18.97 -4.18
N LYS A 67 -11.90 19.31 -3.04
CA LYS A 67 -11.29 20.17 -2.01
C LYS A 67 -9.95 19.62 -1.52
N ASN A 68 -9.89 18.31 -1.24
CA ASN A 68 -8.69 17.68 -0.74
C ASN A 68 -7.56 17.66 -1.78
N PHE A 69 -7.88 17.39 -3.04
CA PHE A 69 -6.90 17.45 -4.13
C PHE A 69 -6.34 18.87 -4.30
N VAL A 70 -7.22 19.86 -4.39
CA VAL A 70 -6.81 21.27 -4.58
C VAL A 70 -5.96 21.76 -3.41
N LEU A 71 -6.30 21.34 -2.18
CA LEU A 71 -5.50 21.68 -1.01
C LEU A 71 -4.05 21.16 -1.11
N ASP A 72 -3.87 19.91 -1.53
CA ASP A 72 -2.53 19.34 -1.67
C ASP A 72 -1.80 19.93 -2.88
N PHE A 73 -2.48 20.13 -3.99
CA PHE A 73 -1.92 20.76 -5.18
C PHE A 73 -1.47 22.21 -4.91
N ALA A 74 -2.30 23.03 -4.27
CA ALA A 74 -1.96 24.41 -3.94
C ALA A 74 -0.73 24.51 -3.00
N ARG A 75 -0.53 23.53 -2.11
CA ARG A 75 0.65 23.48 -1.22
C ARG A 75 1.97 23.38 -1.98
N THR A 76 1.99 22.75 -3.13
CA THR A 76 3.21 22.60 -3.96
C THR A 76 3.72 23.94 -4.51
N PHE A 77 2.91 24.98 -4.51
CA PHE A 77 3.26 26.33 -4.96
C PHE A 77 3.81 27.24 -3.84
N SER A 78 4.24 26.68 -2.70
CA SER A 78 4.84 27.45 -1.59
C SER A 78 4.01 28.64 -1.13
N GLY A 79 2.68 28.46 -1.11
CA GLY A 79 1.73 29.46 -0.63
C GLY A 79 1.33 30.55 -1.63
N LYS A 80 1.82 30.49 -2.87
CA LYS A 80 1.43 31.47 -3.93
C LYS A 80 -0.04 31.31 -4.36
N LEU A 81 -0.64 30.13 -4.19
CA LEU A 81 -2.01 29.82 -4.59
C LEU A 81 -2.93 29.63 -3.36
N LYS A 82 -2.89 30.55 -2.40
CA LYS A 82 -3.82 30.53 -1.26
C LYS A 82 -5.26 30.74 -1.74
N GLY A 83 -6.19 29.93 -1.22
CA GLY A 83 -7.60 30.07 -1.56
C GLY A 83 -8.01 29.50 -2.91
N LEU A 84 -7.12 28.79 -3.61
CA LEU A 84 -7.40 28.10 -4.87
C LEU A 84 -8.63 27.19 -4.73
N LYS A 85 -9.56 27.29 -5.67
CA LYS A 85 -10.76 26.43 -5.76
C LYS A 85 -10.61 25.49 -6.95
N TYR A 86 -11.36 24.40 -6.93
CA TYR A 86 -11.39 23.45 -8.04
C TYR A 86 -11.82 24.09 -9.37
N THR A 87 -12.78 25.00 -9.31
CA THR A 87 -13.30 25.76 -10.46
C THR A 87 -12.30 26.71 -11.09
N ASP A 88 -11.23 27.06 -10.39
CA ASP A 88 -10.20 27.98 -10.88
C ASP A 88 -9.20 27.26 -11.79
N ILE A 89 -9.21 25.92 -11.83
CA ILE A 89 -8.27 25.09 -12.58
C ILE A 89 -8.95 24.55 -13.84
N ASP A 90 -8.35 24.83 -14.99
CA ASP A 90 -8.78 24.24 -16.27
C ASP A 90 -8.05 22.93 -16.55
N PHE A 91 -8.78 21.81 -16.44
CA PHE A 91 -8.29 20.46 -16.73
C PHE A 91 -8.56 19.98 -18.16
N THR A 92 -9.00 20.85 -19.07
CA THR A 92 -9.41 20.46 -20.44
C THR A 92 -8.31 19.74 -21.19
N GLN A 93 -7.09 20.28 -21.18
CA GLN A 93 -5.96 19.68 -21.89
C GLN A 93 -5.52 18.34 -21.24
N PRO A 94 -5.33 18.24 -19.92
CA PRO A 94 -5.03 16.97 -19.27
C PRO A 94 -6.07 15.88 -19.52
N TYR A 95 -7.34 16.24 -19.53
CA TYR A 95 -8.42 15.26 -19.81
C TYR A 95 -8.35 14.74 -21.25
N LYS A 96 -8.08 15.62 -22.24
CA LYS A 96 -7.88 15.20 -23.64
C LYS A 96 -6.69 14.26 -23.80
N LEU A 97 -5.59 14.46 -23.05
CA LEU A 97 -4.44 13.55 -23.08
C LEU A 97 -4.81 12.15 -22.56
N VAL A 98 -5.50 12.09 -21.44
CA VAL A 98 -5.96 10.81 -20.87
C VAL A 98 -6.97 10.11 -21.80
N ASP A 99 -7.84 10.87 -22.49
CA ASP A 99 -8.78 10.28 -23.47
C ASP A 99 -8.03 9.66 -24.64
N LYS A 100 -7.05 10.36 -25.20
CA LYS A 100 -6.19 9.80 -26.26
C LYS A 100 -5.47 8.53 -25.82
N GLU A 101 -4.95 8.49 -24.58
CA GLU A 101 -4.34 7.27 -24.05
C GLU A 101 -5.34 6.10 -23.97
N LYS A 102 -6.60 6.37 -23.62
CA LYS A 102 -7.66 5.35 -23.61
C LYS A 102 -7.98 4.88 -25.03
N GLU A 103 -8.20 5.81 -25.95
CA GLU A 103 -8.46 5.49 -27.36
C GLU A 103 -7.37 4.61 -27.96
N VAL A 104 -6.09 4.96 -27.74
CA VAL A 104 -4.95 4.13 -28.20
C VAL A 104 -5.04 2.72 -27.63
N LYS A 105 -5.34 2.57 -26.34
CA LYS A 105 -5.47 1.25 -25.71
C LYS A 105 -6.68 0.46 -26.22
N GLU A 106 -7.78 1.12 -26.53
CA GLU A 106 -8.99 0.49 -27.07
C GLU A 106 -8.76 0.00 -28.50
N LEU A 107 -8.09 0.81 -29.32
CA LEU A 107 -7.74 0.48 -30.71
C LEU A 107 -6.70 -0.61 -30.87
N MET A 108 -5.93 -0.91 -29.82
CA MET A 108 -4.95 -2.00 -29.85
C MET A 108 -5.61 -3.34 -30.20
N THR A 109 -4.99 -4.08 -31.12
CA THR A 109 -5.39 -5.43 -31.47
C THR A 109 -5.18 -6.40 -30.30
N LYS A 110 -5.75 -7.60 -30.39
CA LYS A 110 -5.55 -8.66 -29.39
C LYS A 110 -4.08 -9.08 -29.31
N GLU A 111 -3.40 -9.11 -30.44
CA GLU A 111 -1.98 -9.46 -30.59
C GLU A 111 -1.09 -8.41 -29.89
N GLU A 112 -1.34 -7.14 -30.14
CA GLU A 112 -0.60 -6.03 -29.48
C GLU A 112 -0.82 -6.02 -27.96
N LYS A 113 -2.05 -6.22 -27.50
CA LYS A 113 -2.37 -6.34 -26.07
C LYS A 113 -1.64 -7.52 -25.43
N LYS A 114 -1.54 -8.67 -26.16
CA LYS A 114 -0.83 -9.86 -25.70
C LYS A 114 0.68 -9.64 -25.65
N ALA A 115 1.25 -8.99 -26.67
CA ALA A 115 2.67 -8.64 -26.71
C ALA A 115 3.04 -7.70 -25.55
N LEU A 116 2.27 -6.63 -25.33
CA LEU A 116 2.47 -5.70 -24.21
C LEU A 116 2.34 -6.40 -22.84
N ALA A 117 1.40 -7.34 -22.71
CA ALA A 117 1.25 -8.10 -21.47
C ALA A 117 2.46 -9.05 -21.25
N ALA A 118 3.00 -9.65 -22.30
CA ALA A 118 4.19 -10.50 -22.23
C ALA A 118 5.44 -9.71 -21.85
N GLU A 119 5.63 -8.52 -22.44
CA GLU A 119 6.73 -7.60 -22.08
C GLU A 119 6.65 -7.18 -20.61
N ARG A 120 5.48 -6.75 -20.14
CA ARG A 120 5.27 -6.40 -18.73
C ARG A 120 5.48 -7.58 -17.79
N LYS A 121 5.16 -8.80 -18.24
CA LYS A 121 5.43 -10.02 -17.48
C LYS A 121 6.93 -10.25 -17.35
N LYS A 122 7.68 -10.13 -18.46
CA LYS A 122 9.14 -10.27 -18.48
C LYS A 122 9.81 -9.27 -17.52
N ILE A 123 9.48 -7.98 -17.64
CA ILE A 123 10.01 -6.95 -16.75
C ILE A 123 9.72 -7.29 -15.27
N ARG A 124 8.51 -7.75 -14.97
CA ARG A 124 8.13 -8.14 -13.61
C ARG A 124 8.90 -9.33 -13.09
N GLU A 125 9.18 -10.33 -13.95
CA GLU A 125 10.00 -11.49 -13.61
C GLU A 125 11.45 -11.09 -13.35
N GLU A 126 12.03 -10.22 -14.17
CA GLU A 126 13.37 -9.66 -13.96
C GLU A 126 13.47 -8.89 -12.62
N MET A 127 12.49 -8.04 -12.33
CA MET A 127 12.42 -7.32 -11.06
C MET A 127 12.24 -8.24 -9.86
N LYS A 128 11.48 -9.33 -10.03
CA LYS A 128 11.32 -10.36 -9.00
C LYS A 128 12.64 -11.06 -8.68
N VAL A 129 13.49 -11.32 -9.66
CA VAL A 129 14.82 -11.90 -9.44
C VAL A 129 15.67 -10.99 -8.56
N GLY A 130 15.62 -9.66 -8.79
CA GLY A 130 16.40 -8.69 -8.02
C GLY A 130 15.87 -8.41 -6.61
N TYR A 131 14.56 -8.26 -6.48
CA TYR A 131 13.93 -7.73 -5.25
C TYR A 131 12.93 -8.69 -4.59
N GLY A 132 12.51 -9.73 -5.29
CA GLY A 132 11.47 -10.65 -4.81
C GLY A 132 11.96 -11.74 -3.86
N LYS A 133 13.24 -11.74 -3.52
CA LYS A 133 13.89 -12.77 -2.71
C LYS A 133 14.77 -12.21 -1.61
N ALA A 134 14.83 -12.94 -0.51
CA ALA A 134 15.75 -12.70 0.60
C ALA A 134 16.47 -14.02 0.96
N VAL A 135 17.62 -13.91 1.57
CA VAL A 135 18.31 -15.06 2.16
C VAL A 135 18.21 -14.96 3.68
N MET A 136 17.57 -15.93 4.30
CA MET A 136 17.34 -16.01 5.73
C MET A 136 17.90 -17.33 6.27
N ASP A 137 18.85 -17.23 7.20
CA ASP A 137 19.54 -18.38 7.78
C ASP A 137 20.11 -19.34 6.73
N GLY A 138 20.69 -18.76 5.65
CA GLY A 138 21.28 -19.50 4.53
C GLY A 138 20.28 -20.07 3.52
N LYS A 139 18.98 -19.90 3.71
CA LYS A 139 17.92 -20.36 2.81
C LYS A 139 17.31 -19.19 2.04
N GLU A 140 17.08 -19.37 0.75
CA GLU A 140 16.34 -18.42 -0.06
C GLU A 140 14.85 -18.48 0.30
N VAL A 141 14.25 -17.30 0.50
CA VAL A 141 12.83 -17.13 0.82
C VAL A 141 12.21 -16.04 -0.04
N ASP A 142 10.97 -16.22 -0.45
CA ASP A 142 10.25 -15.23 -1.24
C ASP A 142 9.80 -14.04 -0.39
N ILE A 143 9.76 -12.86 -1.01
CA ILE A 143 9.18 -11.64 -0.46
C ILE A 143 7.78 -11.46 -1.05
N ALA A 144 6.79 -11.15 -0.20
CA ALA A 144 5.39 -11.09 -0.62
C ALA A 144 5.11 -9.94 -1.60
N ASN A 145 5.50 -8.73 -1.24
CA ASN A 145 5.39 -7.54 -2.09
C ASN A 145 6.62 -6.66 -1.91
N TYR A 146 7.50 -6.72 -2.87
CA TYR A 146 8.79 -6.05 -2.83
C TYR A 146 8.77 -4.62 -3.42
N MET A 147 7.60 -4.11 -3.81
CA MET A 147 7.47 -2.77 -4.39
C MET A 147 6.87 -1.78 -3.41
N ALA A 148 7.44 -0.58 -3.34
CA ALA A 148 6.82 0.56 -2.66
C ALA A 148 5.54 0.99 -3.37
N GLU A 149 4.60 1.57 -2.62
CA GLU A 149 3.36 2.08 -3.21
C GLU A 149 3.66 3.24 -4.18
N PRO A 150 3.05 3.24 -5.38
CA PRO A 150 3.19 4.36 -6.30
C PRO A 150 2.50 5.61 -5.74
N PRO A 151 2.93 6.81 -6.15
CA PRO A 151 2.21 8.03 -5.87
C PRO A 151 0.83 8.01 -6.52
N GLY A 152 -0.11 8.73 -5.95
CA GLY A 152 -1.45 8.77 -6.52
C GLY A 152 -2.50 9.39 -5.59
N ILE A 153 -3.72 9.45 -6.08
CA ILE A 153 -4.82 10.03 -5.33
C ILE A 153 -5.47 8.96 -4.45
N PHE A 154 -5.63 9.28 -3.18
CA PHE A 154 -6.28 8.42 -2.22
C PHE A 154 -7.80 8.41 -2.46
N MET A 155 -8.30 7.26 -2.89
CA MET A 155 -9.72 7.11 -3.22
C MET A 155 -10.60 7.04 -1.98
N GLY A 156 -10.10 6.41 -0.90
CA GLY A 156 -10.88 6.12 0.29
C GLY A 156 -11.92 5.01 0.06
N ARG A 157 -12.57 4.59 1.14
CA ARG A 157 -13.76 3.71 1.09
C ARG A 157 -14.92 4.47 1.70
N GLY A 158 -16.07 4.46 1.04
CA GLY A 158 -17.25 5.23 1.46
C GLY A 158 -16.93 6.73 1.62
N GLU A 159 -17.44 7.35 2.66
CA GLU A 159 -17.29 8.78 2.96
C GLU A 159 -15.97 9.12 3.68
N HIS A 160 -14.86 8.45 3.33
CA HIS A 160 -13.57 8.67 3.99
C HIS A 160 -13.13 10.14 3.89
N PRO A 161 -12.82 10.84 5.01
CA PRO A 161 -12.55 12.29 5.01
C PRO A 161 -11.30 12.68 4.22
N MET A 162 -10.36 11.76 4.02
CA MET A 162 -9.12 11.99 3.29
C MET A 162 -9.19 11.64 1.79
N ARG A 163 -10.38 11.25 1.27
CA ARG A 163 -10.55 10.99 -0.16
C ARG A 163 -10.18 12.22 -0.99
N GLY A 164 -9.50 12.01 -2.08
CA GLY A 164 -8.97 13.08 -2.92
C GLY A 164 -7.59 13.62 -2.51
N ARG A 165 -7.05 13.24 -1.33
CA ARG A 165 -5.69 13.63 -0.93
C ARG A 165 -4.65 12.92 -1.82
N PHE A 166 -3.55 13.61 -2.08
CA PHE A 166 -2.44 13.04 -2.86
C PHE A 166 -1.46 12.30 -1.95
N LYS A 167 -1.17 11.04 -2.29
CA LYS A 167 -0.11 10.25 -1.66
C LYS A 167 1.19 10.53 -2.39
N PRO A 168 2.17 11.14 -1.71
CA PRO A 168 3.45 11.42 -2.33
C PRO A 168 4.22 10.12 -2.63
N ARG A 169 5.21 10.22 -3.48
CA ARG A 169 6.16 9.14 -3.80
C ARG A 169 6.94 8.75 -2.55
N VAL A 170 6.99 7.44 -2.27
CA VAL A 170 7.89 6.89 -1.24
C VAL A 170 9.29 6.83 -1.81
N THR A 171 10.26 7.34 -1.08
CA THR A 171 11.68 7.34 -1.45
C THR A 171 12.50 6.48 -0.48
N ALA A 172 13.75 6.16 -0.84
CA ALA A 172 14.61 5.37 0.04
C ALA A 172 14.79 6.04 1.43
N LYS A 173 14.76 7.36 1.51
CA LYS A 173 14.88 8.12 2.77
C LYS A 173 13.71 7.89 3.72
N ASP A 174 12.54 7.52 3.20
CA ASP A 174 11.34 7.26 4.00
C ASP A 174 11.32 5.83 4.55
N VAL A 175 12.18 4.96 4.00
CA VAL A 175 12.13 3.52 4.25
C VAL A 175 13.14 3.11 5.33
N THR A 176 12.66 2.31 6.28
CA THR A 176 13.46 1.57 7.23
C THR A 176 13.65 0.15 6.72
N LEU A 177 14.90 -0.31 6.57
CA LEU A 177 15.23 -1.70 6.25
C LEU A 177 15.50 -2.50 7.50
N ASN A 178 15.09 -3.77 7.51
CA ASN A 178 15.45 -4.74 8.54
C ASN A 178 16.39 -5.79 7.95
N LEU A 179 17.67 -5.75 8.34
CA LEU A 179 18.75 -6.57 7.83
C LEU A 179 19.49 -7.30 8.94
N GLY A 180 20.19 -8.37 8.62
CA GLY A 180 21.19 -8.97 9.50
C GLY A 180 22.34 -8.00 9.78
N LYS A 181 23.01 -8.12 10.93
CA LYS A 181 24.13 -7.22 11.26
C LYS A 181 25.29 -7.29 10.26
N GLU A 182 25.55 -8.49 9.75
CA GLU A 182 26.62 -8.78 8.78
C GLU A 182 26.15 -8.68 7.31
N ALA A 183 24.89 -8.28 7.10
CA ALA A 183 24.34 -8.20 5.77
C ALA A 183 24.90 -6.98 5.01
N LYS A 184 25.19 -7.17 3.72
CA LYS A 184 25.54 -6.05 2.85
C LYS A 184 24.34 -5.11 2.73
N ILE A 185 24.56 -3.83 3.02
CA ILE A 185 23.52 -2.81 2.86
C ILE A 185 23.28 -2.60 1.36
N PRO A 186 22.03 -2.71 0.89
CA PRO A 186 21.67 -2.41 -0.50
C PRO A 186 22.01 -0.97 -0.87
N GLU A 187 22.32 -0.73 -2.14
CA GLU A 187 22.52 0.63 -2.66
C GLU A 187 21.29 1.51 -2.43
N GLY A 188 21.53 2.77 -2.05
CA GLY A 188 20.50 3.75 -1.78
C GLY A 188 20.71 4.53 -0.49
N LYS A 189 20.06 5.68 -0.40
CA LYS A 189 20.10 6.54 0.80
C LYS A 189 18.90 6.17 1.70
N TRP A 190 18.98 5.01 2.36
CA TRP A 190 17.92 4.52 3.24
C TRP A 190 17.75 5.40 4.48
N GLY A 191 16.50 5.60 4.89
CA GLY A 191 16.20 6.43 6.06
C GLY A 191 16.71 5.83 7.36
N LYS A 192 16.54 4.51 7.54
CA LYS A 192 17.03 3.79 8.73
C LYS A 192 17.33 2.33 8.40
N ILE A 193 18.33 1.76 9.07
CA ILE A 193 18.60 0.32 9.05
C ILE A 193 18.48 -0.18 10.48
N VAL A 194 17.74 -1.28 10.65
CA VAL A 194 17.55 -1.95 11.93
C VAL A 194 17.88 -3.44 11.83
N HIS A 195 18.10 -4.09 12.98
CA HIS A 195 18.45 -5.50 13.09
C HIS A 195 17.47 -6.21 14.03
N ASP A 196 16.17 -6.07 13.71
CA ASP A 196 15.08 -6.66 14.52
C ASP A 196 14.88 -8.13 14.16
N LYS A 197 15.57 -9.00 14.92
CA LYS A 197 15.53 -10.46 14.76
C LYS A 197 14.21 -11.11 15.19
N ASP A 198 13.33 -10.36 15.83
CA ASP A 198 12.02 -10.84 16.30
C ASP A 198 10.89 -10.52 15.33
N SER A 199 11.19 -9.82 14.23
CA SER A 199 10.27 -9.48 13.16
C SER A 199 10.58 -10.21 11.86
N MET A 200 9.56 -10.37 11.00
CA MET A 200 9.67 -11.01 9.68
C MET A 200 9.43 -10.02 8.52
N TRP A 201 9.32 -8.73 8.81
CA TRP A 201 9.29 -7.70 7.78
C TRP A 201 10.72 -7.35 7.36
N ILE A 202 10.89 -6.99 6.09
CA ILE A 202 12.18 -6.61 5.51
C ILE A 202 12.32 -5.11 5.32
N ALA A 203 11.21 -4.42 5.09
CA ALA A 203 11.17 -2.98 4.92
C ALA A 203 9.88 -2.40 5.50
N SER A 204 9.93 -1.14 5.92
CA SER A 204 8.75 -0.42 6.40
C SER A 204 8.88 1.08 6.19
N TRP A 205 7.74 1.76 5.99
CA TRP A 205 7.66 3.22 5.93
C TRP A 205 6.36 3.72 6.55
N MET A 206 6.28 5.02 6.81
CA MET A 206 5.07 5.65 7.31
C MET A 206 4.22 6.15 6.14
N ASP A 207 2.98 5.71 6.06
CA ASP A 207 2.01 6.29 5.15
C ASP A 207 1.62 7.70 5.64
N VAL A 208 1.94 8.71 4.85
CA VAL A 208 1.81 10.12 5.26
C VAL A 208 0.35 10.51 5.49
N LEU A 209 -0.59 9.92 4.73
CA LEU A 209 -2.01 10.26 4.84
C LEU A 209 -2.69 9.56 6.01
N THR A 210 -2.46 8.25 6.14
CA THR A 210 -3.16 7.44 7.15
C THR A 210 -2.43 7.38 8.48
N GLN A 211 -1.19 7.89 8.53
CA GLN A 211 -0.28 7.79 9.69
C GLN A 211 -0.09 6.33 10.17
N LYS A 212 -0.25 5.38 9.25
CA LYS A 212 -0.05 3.96 9.52
C LYS A 212 1.26 3.49 8.92
N ARG A 213 1.98 2.66 9.66
CA ARG A 213 3.20 2.05 9.15
C ARG A 213 2.85 0.93 8.18
N LYS A 214 3.43 1.00 6.99
CA LYS A 214 3.37 -0.01 5.94
C LYS A 214 4.59 -0.92 6.06
N TYR A 215 4.40 -2.19 5.72
CA TYR A 215 5.45 -3.19 5.82
C TYR A 215 5.53 -4.02 4.54
N VAL A 216 6.75 -4.40 4.21
CA VAL A 216 7.04 -5.46 3.25
C VAL A 216 7.43 -6.71 4.04
N TRP A 217 6.68 -7.78 3.82
CA TRP A 217 6.85 -9.04 4.55
C TRP A 217 7.47 -10.12 3.67
N LEU A 218 8.12 -11.08 4.32
CA LEU A 218 8.41 -12.35 3.66
C LEU A 218 7.09 -13.02 3.24
N ALA A 219 7.11 -13.76 2.13
CA ALA A 219 5.91 -14.43 1.62
C ALA A 219 5.39 -15.50 2.60
N ASP A 220 4.10 -15.81 2.51
CA ASP A 220 3.48 -16.83 3.37
C ASP A 220 4.00 -18.25 3.06
N THR A 221 4.55 -18.45 1.87
CA THR A 221 5.26 -19.67 1.45
C THR A 221 6.64 -19.84 2.07
N ALA A 222 7.17 -18.82 2.77
CA ALA A 222 8.44 -18.95 3.47
C ALA A 222 8.35 -20.07 4.52
N GLY A 223 9.29 -21.04 4.48
CA GLY A 223 9.25 -22.25 5.31
C GLY A 223 9.06 -21.98 6.81
N ILE A 224 9.66 -20.91 7.33
CA ILE A 224 9.47 -20.49 8.73
C ILE A 224 8.02 -20.11 9.04
N LYS A 225 7.29 -19.50 8.10
CA LYS A 225 5.86 -19.24 8.29
C LYS A 225 5.06 -20.53 8.30
N GLN A 226 5.38 -21.46 7.40
CA GLN A 226 4.75 -22.78 7.35
C GLN A 226 5.00 -23.59 8.62
N GLU A 227 6.24 -23.62 9.13
CA GLU A 227 6.57 -24.29 10.41
C GLU A 227 5.76 -23.70 11.58
N ARG A 228 5.55 -22.38 11.59
CA ARG A 228 4.73 -21.71 12.62
C ARG A 228 3.25 -22.02 12.49
N ASP A 229 2.75 -22.07 11.27
CA ASP A 229 1.36 -22.42 11.03
C ASP A 229 1.13 -23.89 11.39
N GLN A 230 2.07 -24.79 11.09
CA GLN A 230 2.04 -26.16 11.56
C GLN A 230 2.00 -26.24 13.10
N ALA A 231 2.86 -25.48 13.78
CA ALA A 231 2.85 -25.44 15.26
C ALA A 231 1.54 -24.90 15.84
N LYS A 232 0.86 -23.97 15.15
CA LYS A 232 -0.49 -23.51 15.52
C LYS A 232 -1.53 -24.62 15.35
N TYR A 233 -1.48 -25.36 14.23
CA TYR A 233 -2.37 -26.50 13.99
C TYR A 233 -2.16 -27.61 15.03
N ASP A 234 -0.91 -27.94 15.36
CA ASP A 234 -0.60 -28.92 16.39
C ASP A 234 -1.13 -28.49 17.77
N LYS A 235 -1.09 -27.20 18.05
CA LYS A 235 -1.67 -26.62 19.26
C LYS A 235 -3.20 -26.70 19.25
N ALA A 236 -3.83 -26.43 18.12
CA ALA A 236 -5.27 -26.56 17.94
C ALA A 236 -5.74 -28.02 18.08
N ILE A 237 -5.00 -28.98 17.51
CA ILE A 237 -5.27 -30.42 17.65
C ILE A 237 -5.18 -30.84 19.11
N ARG A 238 -4.19 -30.37 19.86
CA ARG A 238 -4.09 -30.63 21.31
C ARG A 238 -5.26 -30.03 22.08
N LEU A 239 -5.62 -28.77 21.76
CA LEU A 239 -6.78 -28.11 22.36
C LEU A 239 -8.09 -28.86 22.08
N ALA A 240 -8.26 -29.38 20.85
CA ALA A 240 -9.47 -30.13 20.47
C ALA A 240 -9.73 -31.34 21.35
N LYS A 241 -8.68 -31.99 21.88
CA LYS A 241 -8.81 -33.11 22.83
C LYS A 241 -9.34 -32.67 24.18
N GLU A 242 -9.07 -31.42 24.57
CA GLU A 242 -9.45 -30.88 25.89
C GLU A 242 -10.65 -29.90 25.80
N ILE A 243 -11.25 -29.78 24.62
CA ILE A 243 -12.23 -28.71 24.37
C ILE A 243 -13.45 -28.81 25.29
N GLU A 244 -13.89 -30.02 25.64
CA GLU A 244 -15.04 -30.21 26.56
C GLU A 244 -14.69 -29.73 27.97
N ASN A 245 -13.49 -30.03 28.46
CA ASN A 245 -13.01 -29.52 29.75
C ASN A 245 -12.94 -27.98 29.74
N VAL A 246 -12.46 -27.39 28.66
CA VAL A 246 -12.41 -25.94 28.50
C VAL A 246 -13.82 -25.33 28.50
N ARG A 247 -14.80 -25.96 27.84
CA ARG A 247 -16.20 -25.52 27.82
C ARG A 247 -16.82 -25.52 29.22
N VAL A 248 -16.57 -26.57 29.98
CA VAL A 248 -17.05 -26.69 31.39
C VAL A 248 -16.44 -25.54 32.23
N HIS A 249 -15.16 -25.27 32.09
CA HIS A 249 -14.51 -24.18 32.82
C HIS A 249 -15.05 -22.81 32.41
N ILE A 250 -15.25 -22.56 31.12
CA ILE A 250 -15.87 -21.33 30.65
C ILE A 250 -17.26 -21.13 31.24
N ALA A 251 -18.11 -22.17 31.26
CA ALA A 251 -19.44 -22.10 31.81
C ALA A 251 -19.43 -21.80 33.33
N LYS A 252 -18.50 -22.40 34.07
CA LYS A 252 -18.29 -22.14 35.49
C LYS A 252 -17.82 -20.71 35.73
N ASP A 253 -16.82 -20.25 35.00
CA ASP A 253 -16.21 -18.94 35.16
C ASP A 253 -17.14 -17.79 34.74
N MET A 254 -18.08 -18.03 33.83
CA MET A 254 -19.15 -17.08 33.51
C MET A 254 -20.06 -16.76 34.72
N GLN A 255 -20.12 -17.64 35.71
CA GLN A 255 -20.86 -17.43 36.95
C GLN A 255 -19.99 -16.87 38.09
N SER A 256 -18.71 -16.64 37.85
CA SER A 256 -17.77 -16.10 38.83
C SER A 256 -18.23 -14.77 39.40
N LYS A 257 -18.00 -14.56 40.68
CA LYS A 257 -18.19 -13.25 41.35
C LYS A 257 -17.10 -12.27 40.99
N GLU A 258 -15.95 -12.73 40.52
CA GLU A 258 -14.86 -11.90 40.06
C GLU A 258 -15.14 -11.35 38.64
N HIS A 259 -15.28 -10.05 38.52
CA HIS A 259 -15.61 -9.37 37.26
C HIS A 259 -14.63 -9.69 36.14
N LYS A 260 -13.32 -9.76 36.42
CA LYS A 260 -12.30 -10.05 35.43
C LYS A 260 -12.45 -11.43 34.83
N THR A 261 -12.58 -12.46 35.69
CA THR A 261 -12.78 -13.84 35.30
C THR A 261 -14.07 -14.02 34.51
N LYS A 262 -15.17 -13.42 34.99
CA LYS A 262 -16.46 -13.46 34.27
C LYS A 262 -16.37 -12.83 32.87
N ARG A 263 -15.71 -11.68 32.71
CA ARG A 263 -15.54 -11.03 31.43
C ARG A 263 -14.72 -11.86 30.45
N ILE A 264 -13.61 -12.46 30.91
CA ILE A 264 -12.77 -13.33 30.10
C ILE A 264 -13.55 -14.55 29.64
N ALA A 265 -14.26 -15.23 30.57
CA ALA A 265 -15.07 -16.40 30.23
C ALA A 265 -16.18 -16.06 29.23
N THR A 266 -16.87 -14.92 29.41
CA THR A 266 -17.91 -14.46 28.47
C THR A 266 -17.31 -14.19 27.08
N ALA A 267 -16.14 -13.57 26.99
CA ALA A 267 -15.44 -13.34 25.71
C ALA A 267 -15.08 -14.68 25.03
N CYS A 268 -14.52 -15.62 25.78
CA CYS A 268 -14.22 -16.98 25.28
C CYS A 268 -15.46 -17.70 24.78
N TYR A 269 -16.57 -17.60 25.52
CA TYR A 269 -17.86 -18.19 25.11
C TYR A 269 -18.36 -17.60 23.80
N LEU A 270 -18.33 -16.28 23.66
CA LEU A 270 -18.74 -15.60 22.40
C LEU A 270 -17.88 -16.02 21.23
N ILE A 271 -16.54 -16.03 21.37
CA ILE A 271 -15.62 -16.49 20.32
C ILE A 271 -15.97 -17.93 19.92
N TYR A 272 -16.16 -18.82 20.87
CA TYR A 272 -16.52 -20.22 20.62
C TYR A 272 -17.87 -20.37 19.89
N ARG A 273 -18.84 -19.48 20.13
CA ARG A 273 -20.18 -19.56 19.54
C ARG A 273 -20.29 -18.91 18.19
N THR A 274 -19.39 -18.00 17.83
CA THR A 274 -19.46 -17.18 16.62
C THR A 274 -18.33 -17.46 15.60
N ALA A 275 -17.33 -18.26 15.95
CA ALA A 275 -16.24 -18.70 15.06
C ALA A 275 -16.66 -19.99 14.24
#